data_8f07ae089c25441434a80e15901f8121
#
_entry.id   8f07ae089c25441434a80e15901f8121
#
_cell.length_a   1.000
_cell.length_b   1.000
_cell.length_c   1.000
_cell.angle_alpha   90.00
_cell.angle_beta   90.00
_cell.angle_gamma   90.00
#
_symmetry.space_group_name_H-M   'P 1'
#
loop_
_entity.id
_entity.type
_entity.pdbx_description
1 polymer ?
#
loop_
_entity_poly.entity_id
_entity_poly.type
_entity_poly.pdbx_seq_one_letter_code
_entity_poly.pdbx_strand_id
1 'polypeptide(L)'
;MGGRPAIFAASGGSLAVAQLAAEVQSATWGALATAVTPLALVSEAQVRDASVVVISSRASHPDVSFCLAAARQRHSYPVVLVTHRDPASLKRDVAKHLSDTVHIESVVPDGFLATNSVLAMATLFVRAADPATVLPALPWLKLPVPAIETDRVLVLHGPGQRSAAIDLETRLSEIGLASAQVADYRNFAHGRHTGFARNLETTSIVSLAGPATESLAEAVLTELPEGVRLHRLWTSREGFVGALDLLCASMRTVGETATAVGVDPARPRVPTFGRRLYHLSARRHIAVEVVNAVDRKVAAAEIPARSSLAGDVPLSYEAWRRDISATRFGGVVLDYDGTMCGTENRFDGPPADVRSEVIRLLGEGCLLGVATGRGVGLLEEFRGLVPQDLWPSVTMGLYNGAVVVGLGDPAPITDRSVCAELDQLGHLLRESEFATSVKIEKRAWQVSVRPVTGTGLGAASVLRWVREVLARAGVADLKVVQSGHSVDVVAATTSKVTVVERLENCGGK
;
A
#
# COMPACT_ATOMS: atom_id res chain seq x y z
N MET A 1 -8.09 2.24 -1.01
CA MET A 1 -7.78 2.01 0.43
C MET A 1 -9.02 1.63 1.24
N GLY A 2 -10.20 2.19 0.95
CA GLY A 2 -11.45 1.77 1.58
C GLY A 2 -11.40 1.78 3.11
N GLY A 3 -12.29 1.11 3.80
CA GLY A 3 -12.39 1.06 5.26
C GLY A 3 -11.28 0.26 5.99
N ARG A 4 -10.06 0.19 5.46
CA ARG A 4 -8.91 -0.49 6.08
C ARG A 4 -8.03 0.49 6.85
N PRO A 5 -7.36 0.04 7.94
CA PRO A 5 -6.32 0.83 8.58
C PRO A 5 -5.24 1.27 7.60
N ALA A 6 -4.73 2.49 7.77
CA ALA A 6 -3.70 3.05 6.90
C ALA A 6 -2.61 3.78 7.68
N ILE A 7 -1.37 3.63 7.23
CA ILE A 7 -0.21 4.35 7.76
C ILE A 7 0.34 5.23 6.64
N PHE A 8 0.40 6.52 6.91
CA PHE A 8 0.97 7.52 6.01
C PHE A 8 2.36 7.91 6.50
N ALA A 9 3.39 7.57 5.75
CA ALA A 9 4.78 7.81 6.17
C ALA A 9 5.42 8.92 5.33
N ALA A 10 5.96 9.93 6.00
CA ALA A 10 6.64 11.04 5.36
C ALA A 10 7.63 11.75 6.29
N SER A 11 8.49 12.61 5.73
CA SER A 11 9.41 13.47 6.48
C SER A 11 9.46 14.87 5.90
N GLY A 12 9.95 15.84 6.70
CA GLY A 12 10.01 17.26 6.35
C GLY A 12 8.61 17.79 5.99
N GLY A 13 8.52 18.70 5.04
CA GLY A 13 7.23 19.29 4.62
C GLY A 13 6.16 18.27 4.18
N SER A 14 6.55 17.09 3.71
CA SER A 14 5.58 16.04 3.36
C SER A 14 4.90 15.40 4.59
N LEU A 15 5.42 15.59 5.81
CA LEU A 15 4.79 15.07 7.03
C LEU A 15 3.44 15.75 7.29
N ALA A 16 3.31 17.03 6.98
CA ALA A 16 2.03 17.75 7.03
C ALA A 16 0.99 17.14 6.09
N VAL A 17 1.42 16.71 4.89
CA VAL A 17 0.54 15.99 3.95
C VAL A 17 0.14 14.64 4.50
N ALA A 18 1.07 13.89 5.09
CA ALA A 18 0.76 12.60 5.72
C ALA A 18 -0.27 12.74 6.85
N GLN A 19 -0.15 13.82 7.65
CA GLN A 19 -1.13 14.14 8.70
C GLN A 19 -2.51 14.42 8.11
N LEU A 20 -2.61 15.25 7.08
CA LEU A 20 -3.87 15.55 6.40
C LEU A 20 -4.47 14.26 5.79
N ALA A 21 -3.66 13.44 5.14
CA ALA A 21 -4.10 12.19 4.54
C ALA A 21 -4.66 11.21 5.59
N ALA A 22 -4.05 11.13 6.76
CA ALA A 22 -4.56 10.32 7.86
C ALA A 22 -5.90 10.84 8.41
N GLU A 23 -6.05 12.15 8.55
CA GLU A 23 -7.30 12.79 8.97
C GLU A 23 -8.41 12.56 7.94
N VAL A 24 -8.10 12.73 6.64
CA VAL A 24 -9.02 12.45 5.52
C VAL A 24 -9.46 10.98 5.54
N GLN A 25 -8.52 10.05 5.64
CA GLN A 25 -8.82 8.62 5.66
C GLN A 25 -9.75 8.26 6.82
N SER A 26 -9.45 8.74 8.03
CA SER A 26 -10.24 8.45 9.21
C SER A 26 -11.65 9.05 9.14
N ALA A 27 -11.78 10.29 8.70
CA ALA A 27 -13.06 10.99 8.63
C ALA A 27 -13.96 10.46 7.50
N THR A 28 -13.38 10.14 6.34
CA THR A 28 -14.16 9.74 5.16
C THR A 28 -14.61 8.29 5.21
N TRP A 29 -13.75 7.39 5.71
CA TRP A 29 -14.01 5.93 5.66
C TRP A 29 -14.14 5.28 7.04
N GLY A 30 -14.07 6.04 8.13
CA GLY A 30 -14.19 5.51 9.51
C GLY A 30 -13.06 4.53 9.89
N ALA A 31 -11.97 4.50 9.14
CA ALA A 31 -10.86 3.58 9.35
C ALA A 31 -9.74 4.25 10.13
N LEU A 32 -9.12 3.52 11.07
CA LEU A 32 -7.96 4.02 11.79
C LEU A 32 -6.84 4.37 10.81
N ALA A 33 -6.35 5.61 10.88
CA ALA A 33 -5.22 6.05 10.11
C ALA A 33 -4.26 6.89 10.95
N THR A 34 -2.97 6.82 10.65
CA THR A 34 -1.94 7.55 11.38
C THR A 34 -0.86 8.06 10.43
N ALA A 35 -0.31 9.23 10.77
CA ALA A 35 0.89 9.77 10.13
C ALA A 35 2.12 9.46 10.97
N VAL A 36 3.18 8.98 10.34
CA VAL A 36 4.43 8.61 10.99
C VAL A 36 5.65 9.10 10.18
N THR A 37 6.78 9.25 10.85
CA THR A 37 8.06 9.42 10.15
C THR A 37 8.58 8.08 9.61
N PRO A 38 9.48 8.05 8.61
CA PRO A 38 10.13 6.83 8.17
C PRO A 38 10.81 6.06 9.30
N LEU A 39 11.39 6.77 10.25
CA LEU A 39 12.04 6.18 11.41
C LEU A 39 11.01 5.48 12.33
N ALA A 40 9.90 6.14 12.64
CA ALA A 40 8.83 5.55 13.45
C ALA A 40 8.20 4.33 12.74
N LEU A 41 7.96 4.40 11.42
CA LEU A 41 7.48 3.24 10.67
C LEU A 41 8.42 2.04 10.80
N VAL A 42 9.73 2.28 10.71
CA VAL A 42 10.72 1.19 10.73
C VAL A 42 10.87 0.60 12.14
N SER A 43 10.83 1.43 13.19
CA SER A 43 11.12 0.98 14.56
C SER A 43 9.88 0.63 15.39
N GLU A 44 8.77 1.32 15.19
CA GLU A 44 7.62 1.27 16.09
C GLU A 44 6.36 0.65 15.46
N ALA A 45 6.18 0.82 14.15
CA ALA A 45 4.94 0.41 13.51
C ALA A 45 4.79 -1.11 13.43
N GLN A 46 3.96 -1.63 14.32
CA GLN A 46 3.59 -3.05 14.36
C GLN A 46 2.15 -3.30 13.87
N VAL A 47 1.54 -2.32 13.21
CA VAL A 47 0.16 -2.48 12.71
C VAL A 47 0.19 -3.48 11.55
N ARG A 48 -0.31 -4.66 11.83
CA ARG A 48 -0.54 -5.70 10.83
C ARG A 48 -1.80 -5.34 10.06
N ASP A 49 -1.85 -5.71 8.78
CA ASP A 49 -3.01 -5.52 7.92
C ASP A 49 -3.38 -4.05 7.61
N ALA A 50 -2.43 -3.12 7.78
CA ALA A 50 -2.58 -1.74 7.35
C ALA A 50 -2.04 -1.52 5.93
N SER A 51 -2.71 -0.68 5.16
CA SER A 51 -2.13 -0.12 3.94
C SER A 51 -1.03 0.88 4.30
N VAL A 52 0.10 0.86 3.61
CA VAL A 52 1.17 1.83 3.83
C VAL A 52 1.29 2.75 2.62
N VAL A 53 1.19 4.05 2.87
CA VAL A 53 1.35 5.09 1.86
C VAL A 53 2.56 5.93 2.23
N VAL A 54 3.61 5.86 1.42
CA VAL A 54 4.79 6.70 1.57
C VAL A 54 4.61 7.94 0.72
N ILE A 55 4.78 9.12 1.31
CA ILE A 55 4.61 10.41 0.64
C ILE A 55 5.97 11.08 0.52
N SER A 56 6.44 11.27 -0.70
CA SER A 56 7.74 11.90 -0.96
C SER A 56 7.79 12.54 -2.34
N SER A 57 7.90 13.85 -2.39
CA SER A 57 7.93 14.61 -3.66
C SER A 57 8.98 14.08 -4.64
N ARG A 58 10.21 13.87 -4.20
CA ARG A 58 11.35 13.46 -5.07
C ARG A 58 11.66 11.98 -5.03
N ALA A 59 11.17 11.23 -4.06
CA ALA A 59 11.44 9.79 -3.86
C ALA A 59 12.93 9.40 -3.93
N SER A 60 13.85 10.31 -3.61
CA SER A 60 15.31 10.14 -3.81
C SER A 60 16.10 9.97 -2.51
N HIS A 61 15.52 10.34 -1.36
CA HIS A 61 16.19 10.21 -0.07
C HIS A 61 16.34 8.75 0.36
N PRO A 62 17.48 8.34 0.96
CA PRO A 62 17.70 6.97 1.44
C PRO A 62 16.61 6.45 2.38
N ASP A 63 16.01 7.31 3.19
CA ASP A 63 14.93 6.95 4.12
C ASP A 63 13.68 6.49 3.41
N VAL A 64 13.42 6.93 2.16
CA VAL A 64 12.28 6.47 1.36
C VAL A 64 12.45 5.00 1.02
N SER A 65 13.58 4.59 0.45
CA SER A 65 13.82 3.18 0.12
C SER A 65 13.87 2.31 1.37
N PHE A 66 14.40 2.82 2.48
CA PHE A 66 14.43 2.12 3.75
C PHE A 66 13.02 1.91 4.33
N CYS A 67 12.20 2.95 4.32
CA CYS A 67 10.80 2.93 4.74
C CYS A 67 9.97 1.94 3.89
N LEU A 68 10.09 2.02 2.56
CA LEU A 68 9.39 1.12 1.63
C LEU A 68 9.79 -0.35 1.83
N ALA A 69 11.07 -0.61 2.02
CA ALA A 69 11.57 -1.95 2.29
C ALA A 69 10.98 -2.53 3.61
N ALA A 70 10.95 -1.72 4.67
CA ALA A 70 10.37 -2.11 5.95
C ALA A 70 8.85 -2.32 5.84
N ALA A 71 8.15 -1.44 5.14
CA ALA A 71 6.72 -1.58 4.89
C ALA A 71 6.40 -2.88 4.15
N ARG A 72 7.14 -3.18 3.07
CA ARG A 72 6.94 -4.40 2.29
C ARG A 72 7.20 -5.67 3.09
N GLN A 73 8.15 -5.65 4.01
CA GLN A 73 8.46 -6.81 4.84
C GLN A 73 7.42 -7.06 5.94
N ARG A 74 6.84 -5.99 6.49
CA ARG A 74 5.97 -6.06 7.67
C ARG A 74 4.49 -6.11 7.36
N HIS A 75 4.07 -5.58 6.22
CA HIS A 75 2.67 -5.42 5.86
C HIS A 75 2.26 -6.30 4.67
N SER A 76 1.16 -7.03 4.82
CA SER A 76 0.59 -7.88 3.76
C SER A 76 -0.13 -7.08 2.68
N TYR A 77 -0.46 -5.82 2.93
CA TYR A 77 -1.25 -4.96 2.05
C TYR A 77 -0.38 -4.10 1.12
N PRO A 78 -1.03 -3.45 0.12
CA PRO A 78 -0.29 -2.64 -0.84
C PRO A 78 0.56 -1.59 -0.15
N VAL A 79 1.78 -1.43 -0.64
CA VAL A 79 2.68 -0.33 -0.32
C VAL A 79 2.66 0.63 -1.48
N VAL A 80 2.14 1.83 -1.26
CA VAL A 80 1.92 2.85 -2.30
C VAL A 80 2.87 4.03 -2.09
N LEU A 81 3.43 4.55 -3.16
CA LEU A 81 4.21 5.79 -3.17
C LEU A 81 3.39 6.91 -3.81
N VAL A 82 3.25 8.03 -3.12
CA VAL A 82 2.74 9.30 -3.68
C VAL A 82 3.92 10.22 -3.95
N THR A 83 4.12 10.62 -5.21
CA THR A 83 5.32 11.34 -5.62
C THR A 83 5.08 12.23 -6.85
N HIS A 84 5.94 13.26 -7.00
CA HIS A 84 6.05 14.04 -8.23
C HIS A 84 7.10 13.46 -9.21
N ARG A 85 7.78 12.41 -8.78
CA ARG A 85 8.76 11.76 -9.64
C ARG A 85 8.06 10.82 -10.61
N ASP A 86 8.44 10.93 -11.89
CA ASP A 86 7.99 10.01 -12.93
C ASP A 86 8.31 8.56 -12.50
N PRO A 87 7.30 7.65 -12.47
CA PRO A 87 7.50 6.25 -12.12
C PRO A 87 8.61 5.56 -12.92
N ALA A 88 8.77 5.89 -14.21
CA ALA A 88 9.83 5.34 -15.06
C ALA A 88 11.24 5.78 -14.62
N SER A 89 11.36 6.87 -13.87
CA SER A 89 12.63 7.42 -13.35
C SER A 89 12.94 7.01 -11.92
N LEU A 90 12.10 6.20 -11.29
CA LEU A 90 12.32 5.72 -9.93
C LEU A 90 13.55 4.80 -9.88
N LYS A 91 14.35 4.95 -8.82
CA LYS A 91 15.47 4.03 -8.60
C LYS A 91 14.95 2.61 -8.36
N ARG A 92 15.69 1.61 -8.86
CA ARG A 92 15.33 0.20 -8.71
C ARG A 92 15.12 -0.24 -7.25
N ASP A 93 15.88 0.31 -6.30
CA ASP A 93 15.75 0.03 -4.87
C ASP A 93 14.48 0.62 -4.23
N VAL A 94 13.85 1.58 -4.88
CA VAL A 94 12.53 2.12 -4.53
C VAL A 94 11.43 1.32 -5.22
N ALA A 95 11.49 1.20 -6.55
CA ALA A 95 10.45 0.59 -7.37
C ALA A 95 10.12 -0.87 -6.97
N LYS A 96 11.14 -1.68 -6.65
CA LYS A 96 10.96 -3.11 -6.28
C LYS A 96 10.11 -3.36 -5.03
N HIS A 97 9.89 -2.35 -4.21
CA HIS A 97 9.10 -2.48 -2.97
C HIS A 97 7.67 -1.98 -3.09
N LEU A 98 7.32 -1.36 -4.22
CA LEU A 98 6.02 -0.77 -4.45
C LEU A 98 5.02 -1.79 -4.97
N SER A 99 3.77 -1.64 -4.54
CA SER A 99 2.62 -2.29 -5.16
C SER A 99 1.99 -1.36 -6.19
N ASP A 100 2.10 -0.03 -5.97
CA ASP A 100 1.57 0.99 -6.84
C ASP A 100 2.25 2.34 -6.62
N THR A 101 2.14 3.24 -7.59
CA THR A 101 2.67 4.61 -7.53
C THR A 101 1.61 5.60 -8.00
N VAL A 102 1.28 6.55 -7.14
CA VAL A 102 0.46 7.70 -7.50
C VAL A 102 1.38 8.84 -7.92
N HIS A 103 1.47 9.05 -9.21
CA HIS A 103 2.24 10.13 -9.80
C HIS A 103 1.41 11.41 -9.90
N ILE A 104 1.95 12.52 -9.42
CA ILE A 104 1.34 13.85 -9.52
C ILE A 104 2.27 14.69 -10.38
N GLU A 105 1.80 15.12 -11.53
CA GLU A 105 2.56 16.03 -12.38
C GLU A 105 2.80 17.35 -11.64
N SER A 106 4.04 17.78 -11.59
CA SER A 106 4.44 19.05 -11.00
C SER A 106 4.71 20.07 -12.09
N VAL A 107 3.98 21.18 -12.03
CA VAL A 107 4.09 22.25 -13.04
C VAL A 107 5.20 23.25 -12.69
N VAL A 108 5.48 23.44 -11.39
CA VAL A 108 6.45 24.44 -10.91
C VAL A 108 7.42 23.80 -9.91
N PRO A 109 8.74 23.91 -10.13
CA PRO A 109 9.73 23.41 -9.20
C PRO A 109 9.67 24.14 -7.85
N ASP A 110 9.92 23.42 -6.76
CA ASP A 110 10.07 23.98 -5.44
C ASP A 110 11.50 24.49 -5.22
N GLY A 111 11.63 25.46 -4.32
CA GLY A 111 12.92 25.87 -3.72
C GLY A 111 13.39 24.88 -2.65
N PHE A 112 14.10 25.39 -1.63
CA PHE A 112 14.49 24.58 -0.47
C PHE A 112 13.26 24.12 0.30
N LEU A 113 12.36 25.04 0.63
CA LEU A 113 11.04 24.69 1.17
C LEU A 113 10.12 24.22 0.05
N ALA A 114 9.62 23.01 0.18
CA ALA A 114 8.64 22.46 -0.74
C ALA A 114 7.27 23.14 -0.50
N THR A 115 6.76 23.85 -1.49
CA THR A 115 5.46 24.56 -1.42
C THR A 115 4.48 23.98 -2.43
N ASN A 116 4.84 24.03 -3.71
CA ASN A 116 3.96 23.56 -4.78
C ASN A 116 3.70 22.05 -4.68
N SER A 117 4.73 21.26 -4.42
CA SER A 117 4.58 19.81 -4.28
C SER A 117 3.75 19.42 -3.06
N VAL A 118 3.92 20.13 -1.93
CA VAL A 118 3.13 19.87 -0.71
C VAL A 118 1.66 20.19 -0.94
N LEU A 119 1.33 21.34 -1.56
CA LEU A 119 -0.03 21.73 -1.86
C LEU A 119 -0.69 20.78 -2.88
N ALA A 120 0.03 20.36 -3.91
CA ALA A 120 -0.49 19.42 -4.90
C ALA A 120 -0.81 18.06 -4.26
N MET A 121 0.10 17.52 -3.42
CA MET A 121 -0.12 16.26 -2.70
C MET A 121 -1.26 16.38 -1.68
N ALA A 122 -1.35 17.49 -0.94
CA ALA A 122 -2.45 17.75 -0.01
C ALA A 122 -3.81 17.81 -0.73
N THR A 123 -3.86 18.52 -1.86
CA THR A 123 -5.02 18.63 -2.74
C THR A 123 -5.48 17.27 -3.25
N LEU A 124 -4.56 16.37 -3.63
CA LEU A 124 -4.87 15.02 -4.05
C LEU A 124 -5.72 14.29 -3.00
N PHE A 125 -5.31 14.32 -1.73
CA PHE A 125 -6.02 13.62 -0.67
C PHE A 125 -7.39 14.22 -0.38
N VAL A 126 -7.53 15.55 -0.41
CA VAL A 126 -8.81 16.22 -0.24
C VAL A 126 -9.78 15.84 -1.38
N ARG A 127 -9.32 15.82 -2.61
CA ARG A 127 -10.13 15.39 -3.76
C ARG A 127 -10.40 13.89 -3.79
N ALA A 128 -9.54 13.08 -3.21
CA ALA A 128 -9.81 11.65 -3.07
C ALA A 128 -10.97 11.37 -2.11
N ALA A 129 -11.17 12.23 -1.10
CA ALA A 129 -12.32 12.15 -0.20
C ALA A 129 -13.62 12.61 -0.87
N ASP A 130 -13.55 13.69 -1.62
CA ASP A 130 -14.68 14.26 -2.37
C ASP A 130 -14.20 14.81 -3.72
N PRO A 131 -14.35 14.04 -4.82
CA PRO A 131 -13.97 14.47 -6.17
C PRO A 131 -14.70 15.74 -6.66
N ALA A 132 -15.87 16.03 -6.11
CA ALA A 132 -16.66 17.22 -6.46
C ALA A 132 -16.15 18.48 -5.74
N THR A 133 -15.21 18.35 -4.80
CA THR A 133 -14.65 19.50 -4.08
C THR A 133 -14.12 20.54 -5.06
N VAL A 134 -14.75 21.70 -5.07
CA VAL A 134 -14.30 22.88 -5.80
C VAL A 134 -13.28 23.59 -4.94
N LEU A 135 -12.02 23.55 -5.38
CA LEU A 135 -10.99 24.35 -4.75
C LEU A 135 -11.16 25.80 -5.18
N PRO A 136 -11.10 26.74 -4.24
CA PRO A 136 -11.22 28.15 -4.57
C PRO A 136 -10.11 28.57 -5.54
N ALA A 137 -10.44 29.44 -6.47
CA ALA A 137 -9.44 30.14 -7.25
C ALA A 137 -8.51 30.95 -6.32
N LEU A 138 -7.29 31.19 -6.75
CA LEU A 138 -6.19 31.90 -6.07
C LEU A 138 -6.47 33.15 -5.17
N PRO A 139 -7.72 33.73 -5.05
CA PRO A 139 -7.97 34.84 -4.14
C PRO A 139 -7.66 34.59 -2.66
N TRP A 140 -7.74 33.33 -2.19
CA TRP A 140 -7.41 32.96 -0.82
C TRP A 140 -5.91 33.12 -0.49
N LEU A 141 -5.02 33.12 -1.50
CA LEU A 141 -3.62 33.48 -1.35
C LEU A 141 -3.41 34.98 -0.98
N LYS A 142 -4.45 35.79 -1.03
CA LYS A 142 -4.39 37.22 -0.72
C LYS A 142 -4.83 37.56 0.71
N LEU A 143 -5.23 36.56 1.53
CA LEU A 143 -5.51 36.82 2.94
C LEU A 143 -4.29 37.45 3.61
N PRO A 144 -4.44 38.57 4.35
CA PRO A 144 -3.34 39.12 5.11
C PRO A 144 -2.89 38.11 6.14
N VAL A 145 -1.60 37.83 6.18
CA VAL A 145 -0.99 36.95 7.18
C VAL A 145 0.10 37.74 7.90
N PRO A 146 0.30 37.53 9.22
CA PRO A 146 1.31 38.25 9.98
C PRO A 146 2.71 37.70 9.69
N ALA A 147 3.69 38.59 9.82
CA ALA A 147 5.08 38.17 10.10
C ALA A 147 5.22 37.86 11.58
N ILE A 148 6.00 36.85 11.91
CA ILE A 148 6.31 36.48 13.30
C ILE A 148 7.63 37.11 13.69
N GLU A 149 7.62 37.90 14.76
CA GLU A 149 8.76 38.73 15.18
C GLU A 149 9.57 38.11 16.31
N THR A 150 9.23 36.90 16.76
CA THR A 150 9.86 36.24 17.91
C THR A 150 10.63 35.00 17.54
N ASP A 151 11.68 34.68 18.29
CA ASP A 151 12.48 33.45 18.11
C ASP A 151 11.77 32.20 18.60
N ARG A 152 10.66 32.34 19.31
CA ARG A 152 9.85 31.23 19.84
C ARG A 152 8.41 31.37 19.38
N VAL A 153 7.84 30.25 18.94
CA VAL A 153 6.45 30.19 18.47
C VAL A 153 5.74 29.04 19.13
N LEU A 154 4.57 29.29 19.68
CA LEU A 154 3.65 28.27 20.12
C LEU A 154 2.47 28.21 19.14
N VAL A 155 2.35 27.12 18.41
CA VAL A 155 1.27 26.91 17.45
C VAL A 155 0.15 26.13 18.15
N LEU A 156 -0.99 26.81 18.33
CA LEU A 156 -2.20 26.19 18.90
C LEU A 156 -3.17 25.80 17.78
N HIS A 157 -3.74 24.62 17.88
CA HIS A 157 -4.67 24.12 16.88
C HIS A 157 -5.81 23.31 17.49
N GLY A 158 -6.91 23.17 16.76
CA GLY A 158 -7.99 22.22 17.04
C GLY A 158 -7.92 20.99 16.11
N PRO A 159 -8.92 20.09 16.21
CA PRO A 159 -9.12 19.02 15.26
C PRO A 159 -9.26 19.55 13.81
N GLY A 160 -8.60 18.87 12.85
CA GLY A 160 -8.60 19.25 11.43
C GLY A 160 -7.60 20.36 11.04
N GLN A 161 -6.88 20.97 11.99
CA GLN A 161 -5.86 22.00 11.71
C GLN A 161 -4.42 21.52 11.97
N ARG A 162 -4.26 20.29 12.44
CA ARG A 162 -2.94 19.76 12.85
C ARG A 162 -1.93 19.70 11.69
N SER A 163 -2.38 19.42 10.48
CA SER A 163 -1.54 19.41 9.29
C SER A 163 -0.88 20.78 9.04
N ALA A 164 -1.66 21.86 9.15
CA ALA A 164 -1.14 23.23 9.02
C ALA A 164 -0.22 23.62 10.18
N ALA A 165 -0.50 23.17 11.40
CA ALA A 165 0.36 23.40 12.55
C ALA A 165 1.73 22.73 12.40
N ILE A 166 1.76 21.48 11.92
CA ILE A 166 3.00 20.75 11.63
C ILE A 166 3.77 21.40 10.49
N ASP A 167 3.09 21.87 9.43
CA ASP A 167 3.74 22.58 8.32
C ASP A 167 4.42 23.86 8.78
N LEU A 168 3.71 24.66 9.58
CA LEU A 168 4.25 25.91 10.13
C LEU A 168 5.48 25.68 11.00
N GLU A 169 5.41 24.74 11.94
CA GLU A 169 6.52 24.35 12.83
C GLU A 169 7.72 23.89 12.01
N THR A 170 7.51 22.95 11.10
CA THR A 170 8.56 22.37 10.28
C THR A 170 9.27 23.45 9.45
N ARG A 171 8.54 24.32 8.79
CA ARG A 171 9.11 25.38 7.93
C ARG A 171 9.88 26.41 8.70
N LEU A 172 9.33 26.91 9.82
CA LEU A 172 10.03 27.87 10.69
C LEU A 172 11.37 27.30 11.17
N SER A 173 11.37 26.01 11.55
CA SER A 173 12.55 25.29 12.03
C SER A 173 13.56 25.00 10.90
N GLU A 174 13.10 24.56 9.72
CA GLU A 174 13.97 24.17 8.59
C GLU A 174 14.81 25.34 8.05
N ILE A 175 14.30 26.56 8.08
CA ILE A 175 15.04 27.75 7.62
C ILE A 175 15.56 28.62 8.76
N GLY A 176 15.40 28.18 10.01
CA GLY A 176 15.98 28.81 11.19
C GLY A 176 15.35 30.14 11.54
N LEU A 177 14.06 30.36 11.28
CA LEU A 177 13.35 31.58 11.62
C LEU A 177 12.95 31.63 13.09
N ALA A 178 12.44 30.51 13.61
CA ALA A 178 12.01 30.42 14.99
C ALA A 178 12.04 28.97 15.49
N SER A 179 12.12 28.80 16.80
CA SER A 179 11.86 27.51 17.47
C SER A 179 10.37 27.38 17.75
N ALA A 180 9.69 26.46 17.08
CA ALA A 180 8.27 26.31 17.21
C ALA A 180 7.88 25.05 17.99
N GLN A 181 6.76 25.12 18.72
CA GLN A 181 6.12 24.01 19.41
C GLN A 181 4.66 23.91 18.99
N VAL A 182 4.16 22.72 18.78
CA VAL A 182 2.75 22.46 18.42
C VAL A 182 2.01 21.87 19.60
N ALA A 183 0.83 22.37 19.88
CA ALA A 183 -0.10 21.80 20.86
C ALA A 183 -1.54 22.02 20.41
N ASP A 184 -2.42 21.05 20.65
CA ASP A 184 -3.85 21.34 20.60
C ASP A 184 -4.27 22.21 21.78
N TYR A 185 -5.40 22.92 21.64
CA TYR A 185 -5.90 23.85 22.66
C TYR A 185 -6.07 23.22 24.05
N ARG A 186 -6.49 21.95 24.10
CA ARG A 186 -6.69 21.28 25.39
C ARG A 186 -5.37 20.78 25.98
N ASN A 187 -4.46 20.28 25.17
CA ASN A 187 -3.13 19.89 25.63
C ASN A 187 -2.31 21.08 26.12
N PHE A 188 -2.49 22.27 25.50
CA PHE A 188 -1.94 23.52 26.03
C PHE A 188 -2.45 23.80 27.45
N ALA A 189 -3.74 23.65 27.68
CA ALA A 189 -4.37 23.84 28.99
C ALA A 189 -3.92 22.81 30.05
N HIS A 190 -3.42 21.64 29.65
CA HIS A 190 -2.91 20.61 30.53
C HIS A 190 -1.45 20.79 30.96
N GLY A 191 -1.01 22.05 31.17
CA GLY A 191 0.27 22.40 31.79
C GLY A 191 1.30 23.03 30.87
N ARG A 192 1.15 22.99 29.53
CA ARG A 192 2.10 23.63 28.60
C ARG A 192 2.11 25.15 28.73
N HIS A 193 1.02 25.77 29.17
CA HIS A 193 0.91 27.20 29.51
C HIS A 193 1.92 27.66 30.57
N THR A 194 2.37 26.79 31.48
CA THR A 194 3.37 27.11 32.48
C THR A 194 4.73 27.46 31.86
N GLY A 195 5.15 26.68 30.84
CA GLY A 195 6.37 26.96 30.07
C GLY A 195 6.24 28.22 29.24
N PHE A 196 5.07 28.46 28.65
CA PHE A 196 4.75 29.69 27.94
C PHE A 196 4.84 30.93 28.88
N ALA A 197 4.21 30.87 30.05
CA ALA A 197 4.21 31.97 31.03
C ALA A 197 5.61 32.46 31.45
N ARG A 198 6.62 31.58 31.41
CA ARG A 198 8.02 31.96 31.71
C ARG A 198 8.71 32.67 30.55
N ASN A 199 8.14 32.69 29.36
CA ASN A 199 8.75 33.16 28.12
C ASN A 199 7.81 34.09 27.34
N LEU A 200 6.89 34.76 28.02
CA LEU A 200 5.83 35.59 27.41
C LEU A 200 6.41 36.63 26.41
N GLU A 201 7.46 37.34 26.81
CA GLU A 201 8.05 38.40 26.02
C GLU A 201 8.74 37.93 24.74
N THR A 202 9.19 36.67 24.70
CA THR A 202 9.97 36.10 23.60
C THR A 202 9.18 35.08 22.76
N THR A 203 7.91 34.84 23.10
CA THR A 203 7.09 33.84 22.45
C THR A 203 5.85 34.46 21.81
N SER A 204 5.64 34.19 20.54
CA SER A 204 4.35 34.43 19.85
C SER A 204 3.46 33.21 19.90
N ILE A 205 2.18 33.43 20.07
CA ILE A 205 1.15 32.39 19.82
C ILE A 205 0.59 32.54 18.40
N VAL A 206 0.60 31.46 17.65
CA VAL A 206 -0.14 31.33 16.40
C VAL A 206 -1.31 30.39 16.62
N SER A 207 -2.50 30.92 16.52
CA SER A 207 -3.77 30.19 16.74
C SER A 207 -4.35 29.81 15.38
N LEU A 208 -4.55 28.49 15.15
CA LEU A 208 -5.16 27.92 13.94
C LEU A 208 -6.56 27.44 14.28
N ALA A 209 -7.59 28.04 13.66
CA ALA A 209 -8.98 27.66 13.88
C ALA A 209 -9.80 27.66 12.59
N GLY A 210 -10.87 26.92 12.60
CA GLY A 210 -11.94 26.91 11.62
C GLY A 210 -13.30 26.86 12.32
N PRO A 211 -14.42 26.87 11.60
CA PRO A 211 -15.75 27.03 12.18
C PRO A 211 -16.05 26.07 13.35
N ALA A 212 -15.65 24.81 13.23
CA ALA A 212 -15.86 23.81 14.28
C ALA A 212 -15.03 24.01 15.56
N THR A 213 -13.98 24.85 15.52
CA THR A 213 -13.02 25.01 16.62
C THR A 213 -12.88 26.46 17.10
N GLU A 214 -13.52 27.39 16.42
CA GLU A 214 -13.45 28.83 16.69
C GLU A 214 -13.86 29.17 18.13
N SER A 215 -14.98 28.66 18.60
CA SER A 215 -15.47 28.92 19.96
C SER A 215 -14.50 28.43 21.03
N LEU A 216 -13.88 27.26 20.85
CA LEU A 216 -12.85 26.74 21.77
C LEU A 216 -11.59 27.59 21.71
N ALA A 217 -11.17 27.97 20.50
CA ALA A 217 -10.01 28.84 20.31
C ALA A 217 -10.18 30.18 21.03
N GLU A 218 -11.32 30.88 20.83
CA GLU A 218 -11.61 32.13 21.51
C GLU A 218 -11.63 31.96 23.04
N ALA A 219 -12.29 30.92 23.55
CA ALA A 219 -12.31 30.67 24.99
C ALA A 219 -10.92 30.49 25.59
N VAL A 220 -10.00 29.78 24.89
CA VAL A 220 -8.62 29.61 25.34
C VAL A 220 -7.82 30.91 25.22
N LEU A 221 -8.00 31.66 24.14
CA LEU A 221 -7.26 32.89 23.89
C LEU A 221 -7.69 34.03 24.84
N THR A 222 -8.94 34.04 25.29
CA THR A 222 -9.46 35.02 26.26
C THR A 222 -8.79 34.88 27.64
N GLU A 223 -8.36 33.66 28.00
CA GLU A 223 -7.65 33.43 29.27
C GLU A 223 -6.16 33.77 29.23
N LEU A 224 -5.64 34.19 28.07
CA LEU A 224 -4.23 34.57 27.98
C LEU A 224 -3.99 35.93 28.65
N PRO A 225 -2.78 36.15 29.25
CA PRO A 225 -2.40 37.43 29.80
C PRO A 225 -2.44 38.57 28.76
N GLU A 226 -2.68 39.79 29.24
CA GLU A 226 -2.55 40.96 28.38
C GLU A 226 -1.12 41.10 27.82
N GLY A 227 -1.03 41.61 26.59
CA GLY A 227 0.29 41.85 25.93
C GLY A 227 0.87 40.64 25.22
N VAL A 228 0.20 39.48 25.21
CA VAL A 228 0.65 38.33 24.45
C VAL A 228 0.64 38.63 22.95
N ARG A 229 1.76 38.34 22.27
CA ARG A 229 1.83 38.44 20.80
C ARG A 229 1.02 37.29 20.18
N LEU A 230 -0.17 37.63 19.72
CA LEU A 230 -1.14 36.67 19.21
C LEU A 230 -1.39 36.88 17.73
N HIS A 231 -1.24 35.83 16.94
CA HIS A 231 -1.52 35.80 15.52
C HIS A 231 -2.65 34.77 15.26
N ARG A 232 -3.76 35.23 14.67
CA ARG A 232 -4.89 34.38 14.31
C ARG A 232 -4.82 34.02 12.83
N LEU A 233 -4.60 32.76 12.54
CA LEU A 233 -4.73 32.18 11.20
C LEU A 233 -6.02 31.34 11.18
N TRP A 234 -7.13 32.01 10.90
CA TRP A 234 -8.44 31.40 10.95
C TRP A 234 -9.07 31.35 9.57
N THR A 235 -9.85 30.30 9.30
CA THR A 235 -10.60 30.13 8.07
C THR A 235 -12.11 30.06 8.37
N SER A 236 -12.92 30.64 7.47
CA SER A 236 -14.38 30.47 7.52
C SER A 236 -14.87 29.21 6.80
N ARG A 237 -13.96 28.42 6.23
CA ARG A 237 -14.29 27.21 5.47
C ARG A 237 -14.25 26.00 6.36
N GLU A 238 -15.22 25.11 6.13
CA GLU A 238 -15.33 23.86 6.87
C GLU A 238 -14.47 22.74 6.25
N GLY A 239 -14.26 21.68 7.04
CA GLY A 239 -13.69 20.43 6.62
C GLY A 239 -12.27 20.54 6.03
N PHE A 240 -11.97 19.70 5.06
CA PHE A 240 -10.64 19.60 4.47
C PHE A 240 -10.26 20.77 3.57
N VAL A 241 -11.22 21.51 3.06
CA VAL A 241 -10.99 22.77 2.32
C VAL A 241 -10.44 23.82 3.28
N GLY A 242 -11.00 23.93 4.48
CA GLY A 242 -10.48 24.78 5.55
C GLY A 242 -9.07 24.37 5.98
N ALA A 243 -8.77 23.07 6.05
CA ALA A 243 -7.41 22.60 6.34
C ALA A 243 -6.39 23.03 5.25
N LEU A 244 -6.78 23.00 3.97
CA LEU A 244 -5.95 23.51 2.87
C LEU A 244 -5.76 25.02 2.95
N ASP A 245 -6.80 25.79 3.30
CA ASP A 245 -6.67 27.24 3.51
C ASP A 245 -5.62 27.55 4.56
N LEU A 246 -5.68 26.85 5.70
CA LEU A 246 -4.75 27.07 6.79
C LEU A 246 -3.34 26.61 6.46
N LEU A 247 -3.20 25.53 5.68
CA LEU A 247 -1.90 25.09 5.16
C LEU A 247 -1.26 26.20 4.29
N CYS A 248 -2.05 26.82 3.41
CA CYS A 248 -1.57 27.95 2.61
C CYS A 248 -1.26 29.18 3.44
N ALA A 249 -2.10 29.49 4.44
CA ALA A 249 -1.85 30.60 5.37
C ALA A 249 -0.55 30.39 6.14
N SER A 250 -0.28 29.16 6.60
CA SER A 250 0.99 28.78 7.26
C SER A 250 2.20 29.04 6.36
N MET A 251 2.14 28.58 5.12
CA MET A 251 3.22 28.78 4.14
C MET A 251 3.49 30.27 3.88
N ARG A 252 2.43 31.07 3.78
CA ARG A 252 2.55 32.52 3.57
C ARG A 252 3.10 33.22 4.81
N THR A 253 2.65 32.85 6.00
CA THR A 253 3.19 33.38 7.26
C THR A 253 4.70 33.20 7.33
N VAL A 254 5.21 32.02 6.94
CA VAL A 254 6.64 31.74 6.84
C VAL A 254 7.31 32.66 5.81
N GLY A 255 6.69 32.87 4.65
CA GLY A 255 7.19 33.77 3.62
C GLY A 255 7.30 35.23 4.08
N GLU A 256 6.25 35.76 4.73
CA GLU A 256 6.24 37.11 5.29
C GLU A 256 7.29 37.26 6.43
N THR A 257 7.38 36.25 7.32
CA THR A 257 8.39 36.21 8.39
C THR A 257 9.81 36.21 7.81
N ALA A 258 10.07 35.37 6.81
CA ALA A 258 11.38 35.32 6.15
C ALA A 258 11.73 36.63 5.45
N THR A 259 10.76 37.27 4.79
CA THR A 259 10.93 38.59 4.16
C THR A 259 11.27 39.64 5.18
N ALA A 260 10.59 39.68 6.34
CA ALA A 260 10.82 40.66 7.40
C ALA A 260 12.24 40.59 7.99
N VAL A 261 12.85 39.40 8.00
CA VAL A 261 14.22 39.20 8.51
C VAL A 261 15.28 39.05 7.40
N GLY A 262 14.91 39.25 6.14
CA GLY A 262 15.82 39.21 5.01
C GLY A 262 16.35 37.78 4.67
N VAL A 263 15.60 36.74 4.97
CA VAL A 263 15.94 35.34 4.65
C VAL A 263 15.22 34.93 3.38
N ASP A 264 15.94 34.33 2.42
CA ASP A 264 15.32 33.72 1.24
C ASP A 264 14.88 32.27 1.57
N PRO A 265 13.57 31.97 1.66
CA PRO A 265 13.09 30.61 1.95
C PRO A 265 13.47 29.57 0.89
N ALA A 266 13.74 30.00 -0.33
CA ALA A 266 14.16 29.10 -1.41
C ALA A 266 15.65 28.71 -1.30
N ARG A 267 16.46 29.52 -0.60
CA ARG A 267 17.92 29.36 -0.47
C ARG A 267 18.44 29.72 0.93
N PRO A 268 17.96 29.07 1.99
CA PRO A 268 18.40 29.36 3.34
C PRO A 268 19.86 28.95 3.53
N ARG A 269 20.51 29.55 4.52
CA ARG A 269 21.90 29.20 4.92
C ARG A 269 21.86 27.89 5.73
N VAL A 270 21.91 26.73 5.04
CA VAL A 270 22.01 25.45 5.71
C VAL A 270 23.41 25.22 6.25
N PRO A 271 23.57 24.97 7.57
CA PRO A 271 24.89 24.73 8.17
C PRO A 271 25.51 23.42 7.64
N THR A 272 26.85 23.40 7.57
CA THR A 272 27.58 22.23 7.00
C THR A 272 27.28 20.92 7.71
N PHE A 273 27.12 20.95 9.03
CA PHE A 273 26.75 19.75 9.78
C PHE A 273 25.32 19.25 9.42
N GLY A 274 24.39 20.18 9.16
CA GLY A 274 23.02 19.85 8.75
C GLY A 274 22.98 19.09 7.42
N ARG A 275 23.84 19.49 6.46
CA ARG A 275 23.98 18.75 5.19
C ARG A 275 24.51 17.31 5.42
N ARG A 276 25.45 17.12 6.34
CA ARG A 276 25.95 15.78 6.70
C ARG A 276 24.87 14.94 7.37
N LEU A 277 24.07 15.53 8.26
CA LEU A 277 22.93 14.86 8.90
C LEU A 277 21.89 14.42 7.87
N TYR A 278 21.55 15.30 6.92
CA TYR A 278 20.58 14.96 5.85
C TYR A 278 20.99 13.74 5.02
N HIS A 279 22.29 13.57 4.78
CA HIS A 279 22.81 12.43 3.99
C HIS A 279 23.15 11.20 4.83
N LEU A 280 22.95 11.25 6.15
CA LEU A 280 23.16 10.11 7.04
C LEU A 280 22.08 9.04 6.76
N SER A 281 22.52 7.81 6.50
CA SER A 281 21.61 6.71 6.22
C SER A 281 21.19 6.01 7.51
N ALA A 282 19.96 6.15 7.93
CA ALA A 282 19.39 5.47 9.09
C ALA A 282 19.54 3.94 9.00
N ARG A 283 19.45 3.36 7.79
CA ARG A 283 19.61 1.92 7.54
C ARG A 283 20.93 1.33 8.04
N ARG A 284 21.98 2.14 8.16
CA ARG A 284 23.29 1.69 8.65
C ARG A 284 23.36 1.57 10.17
N HIS A 285 22.42 2.16 10.88
CA HIS A 285 22.43 2.32 12.33
C HIS A 285 21.24 1.62 13.01
N ILE A 286 20.22 1.26 12.24
CA ILE A 286 19.02 0.60 12.75
C ILE A 286 18.88 -0.74 12.04
N ALA A 287 18.93 -1.81 12.83
CA ALA A 287 18.54 -3.13 12.36
C ALA A 287 17.01 -3.16 12.22
N VAL A 288 16.53 -3.36 11.01
CA VAL A 288 15.10 -3.71 10.81
C VAL A 288 14.95 -5.15 11.27
N GLU A 289 14.15 -5.36 12.28
CA GLU A 289 13.75 -6.71 12.65
C GLU A 289 12.96 -7.29 11.47
N VAL A 290 13.57 -8.24 10.79
CA VAL A 290 12.91 -8.93 9.69
C VAL A 290 11.89 -9.86 10.33
N VAL A 291 10.62 -9.48 10.31
CA VAL A 291 9.54 -10.41 10.63
C VAL A 291 9.64 -11.55 9.63
N ASN A 292 10.12 -12.70 10.08
CA ASN A 292 10.34 -13.84 9.21
C ASN A 292 9.00 -14.39 8.66
N ALA A 293 9.07 -15.26 7.67
CA ALA A 293 7.88 -15.81 7.03
C ALA A 293 6.99 -16.59 8.02
N VAL A 294 7.59 -17.15 9.06
CA VAL A 294 6.90 -17.89 10.13
C VAL A 294 6.05 -16.93 10.98
N ASP A 295 6.65 -15.83 11.45
CA ASP A 295 5.94 -14.84 12.26
C ASP A 295 4.74 -14.24 11.49
N ARG A 296 4.91 -13.99 10.18
CA ARG A 296 3.80 -13.55 9.31
C ARG A 296 2.69 -14.60 9.21
N LYS A 297 3.04 -15.88 9.08
CA LYS A 297 2.09 -16.99 9.01
C LYS A 297 1.35 -17.20 10.33
N VAL A 298 2.06 -17.17 11.45
CA VAL A 298 1.49 -17.26 12.80
C VAL A 298 0.49 -16.13 13.04
N ALA A 299 0.86 -14.93 12.63
CA ALA A 299 -0.02 -13.77 12.72
C ALA A 299 -1.27 -13.87 11.84
N ALA A 300 -1.10 -14.30 10.58
CA ALA A 300 -2.22 -14.46 9.64
C ALA A 300 -3.17 -15.60 10.04
N ALA A 301 -2.68 -16.58 10.81
CA ALA A 301 -3.50 -17.66 11.36
C ALA A 301 -4.20 -17.28 12.67
N GLU A 302 -4.08 -16.01 13.11
CA GLU A 302 -4.66 -15.49 14.36
C GLU A 302 -4.29 -16.32 15.61
N ILE A 303 -3.12 -16.97 15.59
CA ILE A 303 -2.63 -17.78 16.71
C ILE A 303 -2.25 -16.83 17.85
N PRO A 304 -2.87 -16.96 19.05
CA PRO A 304 -2.56 -16.09 20.17
C PRO A 304 -1.07 -16.17 20.53
N ALA A 305 -0.41 -15.03 20.68
CA ALA A 305 1.04 -14.95 20.96
C ALA A 305 1.48 -15.70 22.25
N ARG A 306 0.54 -15.93 23.16
CA ARG A 306 0.76 -16.66 24.43
C ARG A 306 0.40 -18.15 24.36
N SER A 307 -0.05 -18.65 23.19
CA SER A 307 -0.34 -20.09 23.05
C SER A 307 0.95 -20.87 22.87
N SER A 308 0.99 -22.12 23.35
CA SER A 308 2.10 -23.04 23.10
C SER A 308 2.34 -23.20 21.58
N LEU A 309 1.28 -23.21 20.78
CA LEU A 309 1.36 -23.27 19.32
C LEU A 309 2.22 -22.15 18.71
N ALA A 310 2.17 -20.93 19.26
CA ALA A 310 2.99 -19.82 18.74
C ALA A 310 4.49 -20.05 18.96
N GLY A 311 4.88 -20.74 20.06
CA GLY A 311 6.27 -21.14 20.33
C GLY A 311 6.71 -22.36 19.51
N ASP A 312 5.80 -23.28 19.22
CA ASP A 312 6.11 -24.53 18.51
C ASP A 312 6.25 -24.33 17.01
N VAL A 313 5.56 -23.34 16.40
CA VAL A 313 5.61 -23.09 14.95
C VAL A 313 7.03 -22.76 14.44
N PRO A 314 7.83 -21.87 15.06
CA PRO A 314 9.22 -21.63 14.65
C PRO A 314 10.10 -22.88 14.72
N LEU A 315 9.97 -23.68 15.77
CA LEU A 315 10.75 -24.91 15.93
C LEU A 315 10.35 -25.96 14.88
N SER A 316 9.07 -26.12 14.64
CA SER A 316 8.54 -27.02 13.61
C SER A 316 8.98 -26.59 12.20
N TYR A 317 9.03 -25.29 11.93
CA TYR A 317 9.53 -24.75 10.68
C TYR A 317 11.02 -25.02 10.47
N GLU A 318 11.85 -24.84 11.48
CA GLU A 318 13.29 -25.13 11.38
C GLU A 318 13.54 -26.64 11.27
N ALA A 319 12.76 -27.48 11.90
CA ALA A 319 12.81 -28.93 11.72
C ALA A 319 12.44 -29.30 10.27
N TRP A 320 11.30 -28.79 9.80
CA TRP A 320 10.84 -29.02 8.43
C TRP A 320 11.86 -28.52 7.38
N ARG A 321 12.47 -27.33 7.59
CA ARG A 321 13.53 -26.83 6.71
C ARG A 321 14.74 -27.77 6.62
N ARG A 322 15.17 -28.30 7.76
CA ARG A 322 16.29 -29.25 7.80
C ARG A 322 15.94 -30.52 7.06
N ASP A 323 14.74 -31.06 7.29
CA ASP A 323 14.27 -32.29 6.66
C ASP A 323 14.16 -32.15 5.14
N ILE A 324 13.56 -31.06 4.65
CA ILE A 324 13.50 -30.75 3.22
C ILE A 324 14.90 -30.59 2.61
N SER A 325 15.81 -29.88 3.31
CA SER A 325 17.17 -29.66 2.80
C SER A 325 18.03 -30.97 2.76
N ALA A 326 17.67 -31.93 3.59
CA ALA A 326 18.34 -33.26 3.64
C ALA A 326 17.65 -34.27 2.70
N THR A 327 16.44 -34.03 2.24
CA THR A 327 15.67 -34.98 1.43
C THR A 327 16.04 -34.82 -0.05
N ARG A 328 16.29 -35.94 -0.71
CA ARG A 328 16.35 -36.03 -2.17
C ARG A 328 14.94 -36.31 -2.69
N PHE A 329 14.40 -35.39 -3.47
CA PHE A 329 13.11 -35.54 -4.09
C PHE A 329 13.25 -36.22 -5.46
N GLY A 330 12.46 -37.27 -5.71
CA GLY A 330 12.35 -37.90 -7.01
C GLY A 330 11.43 -37.13 -7.97
N GLY A 331 10.59 -36.26 -7.43
CA GLY A 331 9.70 -35.40 -8.22
C GLY A 331 9.25 -34.15 -7.45
N VAL A 332 8.84 -33.14 -8.19
CA VAL A 332 8.27 -31.90 -7.65
C VAL A 332 6.99 -31.52 -8.39
N VAL A 333 5.96 -31.12 -7.67
CA VAL A 333 4.74 -30.55 -8.27
C VAL A 333 4.68 -29.07 -7.96
N LEU A 334 4.61 -28.25 -9.02
CA LEU A 334 4.57 -26.80 -8.94
C LEU A 334 3.24 -26.26 -9.44
N ASP A 335 2.70 -25.26 -8.73
CA ASP A 335 1.66 -24.39 -9.28
C ASP A 335 2.28 -23.46 -10.33
N TYR A 336 1.49 -23.08 -11.35
CA TYR A 336 2.01 -22.23 -12.42
C TYR A 336 1.87 -20.75 -12.12
N ASP A 337 0.61 -20.26 -11.96
CA ASP A 337 0.34 -18.84 -11.75
C ASP A 337 0.65 -18.43 -10.29
N GLY A 338 1.61 -17.53 -10.11
CA GLY A 338 2.07 -17.07 -8.79
C GLY A 338 3.23 -17.89 -8.21
N THR A 339 3.63 -19.00 -8.85
CA THR A 339 4.76 -19.85 -8.45
C THR A 339 5.84 -19.88 -9.53
N MET A 340 5.54 -20.36 -10.73
CA MET A 340 6.47 -20.38 -11.86
C MET A 340 6.44 -19.07 -12.65
N CYS A 341 5.29 -18.40 -12.72
CA CYS A 341 5.09 -17.09 -13.35
C CYS A 341 4.56 -16.09 -12.33
N GLY A 342 5.12 -14.88 -12.26
CA GLY A 342 4.52 -13.74 -11.57
C GLY A 342 3.31 -13.18 -12.32
N THR A 343 2.56 -12.31 -11.65
CA THR A 343 1.38 -11.65 -12.24
C THR A 343 1.78 -10.81 -13.46
N GLU A 344 2.94 -10.19 -13.42
CA GLU A 344 3.51 -9.35 -14.47
C GLU A 344 3.94 -10.14 -15.72
N ASN A 345 4.34 -11.41 -15.54
CA ASN A 345 4.85 -12.27 -16.61
C ASN A 345 3.86 -13.33 -17.07
N ARG A 346 2.58 -13.18 -16.68
CA ARG A 346 1.57 -14.21 -16.88
C ARG A 346 1.40 -14.66 -18.33
N PHE A 347 1.62 -13.78 -19.28
CA PHE A 347 1.45 -14.06 -20.72
C PHE A 347 2.77 -14.28 -21.45
N ASP A 348 3.91 -14.01 -20.80
CA ASP A 348 5.26 -14.13 -21.38
C ASP A 348 5.94 -15.45 -20.96
N GLY A 349 5.27 -16.24 -20.13
CA GLY A 349 5.80 -17.50 -19.58
C GLY A 349 6.74 -17.29 -18.38
N PRO A 350 7.32 -18.39 -17.84
CA PRO A 350 8.23 -18.31 -16.72
C PRO A 350 9.50 -17.51 -17.03
N PRO A 351 10.02 -16.71 -16.09
CA PRO A 351 11.29 -16.01 -16.23
C PRO A 351 12.45 -16.95 -16.58
N ALA A 352 13.53 -16.42 -17.16
CA ALA A 352 14.64 -17.22 -17.65
C ALA A 352 15.35 -18.04 -16.55
N ASP A 353 15.46 -17.51 -15.35
CA ASP A 353 16.03 -18.21 -14.18
C ASP A 353 15.15 -19.39 -13.75
N VAL A 354 13.81 -19.22 -13.74
CA VAL A 354 12.87 -20.32 -13.43
C VAL A 354 12.94 -21.40 -14.52
N ARG A 355 13.01 -21.01 -15.80
CA ARG A 355 13.16 -21.97 -16.91
C ARG A 355 14.45 -22.78 -16.80
N SER A 356 15.56 -22.10 -16.51
CA SER A 356 16.86 -22.76 -16.35
C SER A 356 16.84 -23.75 -15.20
N GLU A 357 16.20 -23.41 -14.09
CA GLU A 357 16.10 -24.30 -12.92
C GLU A 357 15.21 -25.52 -13.19
N VAL A 358 14.10 -25.34 -13.90
CA VAL A 358 13.23 -26.46 -14.33
C VAL A 358 14.01 -27.43 -15.23
N ILE A 359 14.76 -26.94 -16.21
CA ILE A 359 15.58 -27.78 -17.09
C ILE A 359 16.69 -28.49 -16.31
N ARG A 360 17.31 -27.80 -15.37
CA ARG A 360 18.33 -28.39 -14.47
C ARG A 360 17.76 -29.55 -13.66
N LEU A 361 16.61 -29.37 -13.00
CA LEU A 361 15.97 -30.41 -12.21
C LEU A 361 15.61 -31.63 -13.06
N LEU A 362 15.03 -31.43 -14.23
CA LEU A 362 14.69 -32.50 -15.17
C LEU A 362 15.94 -33.24 -15.65
N GLY A 363 17.03 -32.50 -15.96
CA GLY A 363 18.32 -33.09 -16.36
C GLY A 363 19.01 -33.89 -15.26
N GLU A 364 18.71 -33.63 -13.99
CA GLU A 364 19.16 -34.40 -12.83
C GLU A 364 18.25 -35.62 -12.53
N GLY A 365 17.22 -35.84 -13.35
CA GLY A 365 16.32 -37.00 -13.24
C GLY A 365 15.13 -36.76 -12.29
N CYS A 366 14.89 -35.52 -11.87
CA CYS A 366 13.70 -35.18 -11.08
C CYS A 366 12.45 -35.13 -11.99
N LEU A 367 11.35 -35.74 -11.58
CA LEU A 367 10.07 -35.66 -12.28
C LEU A 367 9.41 -34.31 -11.97
N LEU A 368 8.79 -33.69 -12.96
CA LEU A 368 8.06 -32.42 -12.81
C LEU A 368 6.57 -32.61 -13.03
N GLY A 369 5.75 -32.22 -12.05
CA GLY A 369 4.32 -31.99 -12.20
C GLY A 369 4.02 -30.51 -12.25
N VAL A 370 3.19 -30.07 -13.19
CA VAL A 370 2.68 -28.69 -13.24
C VAL A 370 1.17 -28.73 -13.01
N ALA A 371 0.71 -28.15 -11.90
CA ALA A 371 -0.71 -28.14 -11.52
C ALA A 371 -1.29 -26.72 -11.67
N THR A 372 -2.19 -26.50 -12.63
CA THR A 372 -2.67 -25.17 -12.98
C THR A 372 -4.19 -25.10 -13.25
N GLY A 373 -4.78 -23.92 -13.06
CA GLY A 373 -6.13 -23.61 -13.55
C GLY A 373 -6.18 -23.32 -15.06
N ARG A 374 -5.04 -23.20 -15.74
CA ARG A 374 -4.98 -22.97 -17.19
C ARG A 374 -5.39 -24.21 -17.96
N GLY A 375 -5.78 -24.02 -19.23
CA GLY A 375 -6.17 -25.08 -20.14
C GLY A 375 -5.04 -25.52 -21.07
N VAL A 376 -5.42 -26.23 -22.12
CA VAL A 376 -4.52 -26.90 -23.09
C VAL A 376 -3.49 -26.00 -23.75
N GLY A 377 -3.72 -24.67 -23.84
CA GLY A 377 -2.74 -23.74 -24.38
C GLY A 377 -1.40 -23.74 -23.62
N LEU A 378 -1.42 -24.07 -22.32
CA LEU A 378 -0.19 -24.19 -21.54
C LEU A 378 0.63 -25.43 -21.94
N LEU A 379 0.00 -26.48 -22.46
CA LEU A 379 0.72 -27.66 -22.94
C LEU A 379 1.67 -27.30 -24.09
N GLU A 380 1.20 -26.50 -25.04
CA GLU A 380 2.02 -26.02 -26.17
C GLU A 380 3.12 -25.05 -25.71
N GLU A 381 2.80 -24.17 -24.75
CA GLU A 381 3.78 -23.26 -24.15
C GLU A 381 4.92 -24.08 -23.51
N PHE A 382 4.60 -25.11 -22.72
CA PHE A 382 5.59 -25.97 -22.06
C PHE A 382 6.41 -26.81 -23.05
N ARG A 383 5.82 -27.26 -24.14
CA ARG A 383 6.55 -27.92 -25.22
C ARG A 383 7.61 -27.02 -25.85
N GLY A 384 7.34 -25.73 -25.92
CA GLY A 384 8.32 -24.74 -26.38
C GLY A 384 9.40 -24.39 -25.34
N LEU A 385 9.14 -24.68 -24.05
CA LEU A 385 10.06 -24.36 -22.94
C LEU A 385 11.01 -25.50 -22.59
N VAL A 386 10.55 -26.74 -22.66
CA VAL A 386 11.28 -27.94 -22.24
C VAL A 386 11.82 -28.69 -23.44
N PRO A 387 13.11 -29.05 -23.47
CA PRO A 387 13.69 -29.92 -24.49
C PRO A 387 12.89 -31.22 -24.66
N GLN A 388 12.72 -31.69 -25.89
CA GLN A 388 11.84 -32.80 -26.21
C GLN A 388 12.26 -34.13 -25.55
N ASP A 389 13.53 -34.33 -25.35
CA ASP A 389 14.09 -35.50 -24.66
C ASP A 389 13.72 -35.56 -23.17
N LEU A 390 13.34 -34.43 -22.56
CA LEU A 390 12.90 -34.33 -21.18
C LEU A 390 11.37 -34.41 -21.01
N TRP A 391 10.58 -34.40 -22.08
CA TRP A 391 9.11 -34.47 -22.02
C TRP A 391 8.54 -35.69 -21.25
N PRO A 392 9.14 -36.87 -21.31
CA PRO A 392 8.68 -38.03 -20.54
C PRO A 392 8.70 -37.81 -19.02
N SER A 393 9.51 -36.87 -18.53
CA SER A 393 9.64 -36.54 -17.11
C SER A 393 8.66 -35.44 -16.66
N VAL A 394 7.77 -34.95 -17.53
CA VAL A 394 6.86 -33.82 -17.22
C VAL A 394 5.41 -34.27 -17.31
N THR A 395 4.67 -34.06 -16.22
CA THR A 395 3.21 -34.26 -16.12
C THR A 395 2.50 -32.91 -15.99
N MET A 396 1.47 -32.69 -16.81
CA MET A 396 0.69 -31.47 -16.83
C MET A 396 -0.72 -31.73 -16.27
N GLY A 397 -1.08 -31.04 -15.20
CA GLY A 397 -2.42 -31.02 -14.63
C GLY A 397 -3.13 -29.72 -14.97
N LEU A 398 -4.00 -29.77 -15.97
CA LEU A 398 -4.74 -28.66 -16.55
C LEU A 398 -6.13 -28.53 -15.91
N TYR A 399 -6.74 -27.35 -16.01
CA TYR A 399 -8.10 -27.09 -15.48
C TYR A 399 -8.25 -27.49 -14.01
N ASN A 400 -7.30 -27.07 -13.16
CA ASN A 400 -7.25 -27.40 -11.73
C ASN A 400 -7.10 -28.91 -11.43
N GLY A 401 -6.50 -29.67 -12.36
CA GLY A 401 -6.31 -31.11 -12.24
C GLY A 401 -7.46 -31.95 -12.81
N ALA A 402 -8.41 -31.35 -13.52
CA ALA A 402 -9.46 -32.08 -14.23
C ALA A 402 -8.90 -32.93 -15.37
N VAL A 403 -7.77 -32.53 -15.93
CA VAL A 403 -7.06 -33.25 -16.99
C VAL A 403 -5.62 -33.40 -16.60
N VAL A 404 -5.12 -34.62 -16.54
CA VAL A 404 -3.71 -34.94 -16.25
C VAL A 404 -3.12 -35.73 -17.42
N VAL A 405 -2.10 -35.13 -18.05
CA VAL A 405 -1.44 -35.70 -19.25
C VAL A 405 0.08 -35.57 -19.14
N GLY A 406 0.82 -36.42 -19.79
CA GLY A 406 2.25 -36.22 -20.03
C GLY A 406 2.50 -35.08 -21.02
N LEU A 407 3.62 -34.41 -20.95
CA LEU A 407 3.95 -33.33 -21.90
C LEU A 407 4.06 -33.84 -23.34
N GLY A 408 4.45 -35.09 -23.53
CA GLY A 408 4.51 -35.76 -24.84
C GLY A 408 3.19 -36.31 -25.32
N ASP A 409 2.15 -36.36 -24.47
CA ASP A 409 0.87 -36.95 -24.86
C ASP A 409 0.10 -36.03 -25.83
N PRO A 410 -0.80 -36.59 -26.66
CA PRO A 410 -1.69 -35.77 -27.49
C PRO A 410 -2.51 -34.80 -26.65
N ALA A 411 -2.75 -33.58 -27.19
CA ALA A 411 -3.61 -32.62 -26.51
C ALA A 411 -5.02 -33.18 -26.33
N PRO A 412 -5.64 -33.04 -25.15
CA PRO A 412 -6.97 -33.56 -24.90
C PRO A 412 -8.02 -32.86 -25.77
N ILE A 413 -9.05 -33.61 -26.19
CA ILE A 413 -10.14 -33.09 -27.01
C ILE A 413 -10.98 -32.12 -26.18
N THR A 414 -11.17 -30.90 -26.68
CA THR A 414 -11.85 -29.81 -25.94
C THR A 414 -13.25 -29.47 -26.46
N ASP A 415 -13.76 -30.19 -27.45
CA ASP A 415 -14.95 -29.80 -28.21
C ASP A 415 -16.27 -30.03 -27.48
N ARG A 416 -16.27 -30.81 -26.41
CA ARG A 416 -17.49 -31.13 -25.63
C ARG A 416 -17.25 -30.93 -24.15
N SER A 417 -18.28 -30.43 -23.44
CA SER A 417 -18.28 -30.37 -21.99
C SER A 417 -18.24 -31.78 -21.41
N VAL A 418 -17.50 -31.96 -20.33
CA VAL A 418 -17.32 -33.26 -19.67
C VAL A 418 -18.51 -33.58 -18.75
N CYS A 419 -19.25 -32.57 -18.28
CA CYS A 419 -20.44 -32.74 -17.49
C CYS A 419 -21.56 -31.76 -17.88
N ALA A 420 -22.82 -32.24 -17.82
CA ALA A 420 -23.99 -31.44 -18.15
C ALA A 420 -24.19 -30.26 -17.20
N GLU A 421 -23.74 -30.38 -15.95
CA GLU A 421 -23.84 -29.37 -14.91
C GLU A 421 -23.01 -28.11 -15.25
N LEU A 422 -21.83 -28.27 -15.86
CA LEU A 422 -21.02 -27.12 -16.36
C LEU A 422 -21.71 -26.41 -17.53
N ASP A 423 -22.43 -27.18 -18.39
CA ASP A 423 -23.21 -26.60 -19.47
C ASP A 423 -24.39 -25.80 -18.94
N GLN A 424 -25.15 -26.38 -18.02
CA GLN A 424 -26.26 -25.73 -17.36
C GLN A 424 -25.82 -24.44 -16.65
N LEU A 425 -24.75 -24.51 -15.87
CA LEU A 425 -24.18 -23.33 -15.20
C LEU A 425 -23.78 -22.25 -16.20
N GLY A 426 -23.13 -22.62 -17.30
CA GLY A 426 -22.71 -21.65 -18.32
C GLY A 426 -23.90 -20.91 -18.95
N HIS A 427 -25.05 -21.54 -19.10
CA HIS A 427 -26.30 -20.88 -19.54
C HIS A 427 -26.86 -19.96 -18.46
N LEU A 428 -27.03 -20.42 -17.23
CA LEU A 428 -27.59 -19.67 -16.12
C LEU A 428 -26.77 -18.37 -15.82
N LEU A 429 -25.46 -18.47 -15.89
CA LEU A 429 -24.61 -17.30 -15.70
C LEU A 429 -24.79 -16.24 -16.79
N ARG A 430 -24.98 -16.66 -18.06
CA ARG A 430 -25.20 -15.73 -19.18
C ARG A 430 -26.56 -15.07 -19.17
N GLU A 431 -27.57 -15.72 -18.60
CA GLU A 431 -28.93 -15.20 -18.49
C GLU A 431 -29.14 -14.25 -17.29
N SER A 432 -28.12 -14.11 -16.43
CA SER A 432 -28.22 -13.28 -15.24
C SER A 432 -27.90 -11.80 -15.52
N GLU A 433 -28.38 -10.94 -14.65
CA GLU A 433 -28.16 -9.47 -14.71
C GLU A 433 -26.68 -9.05 -14.67
N PHE A 434 -25.81 -9.88 -14.09
CA PHE A 434 -24.37 -9.62 -14.01
C PHE A 434 -23.58 -10.02 -15.26
N ALA A 435 -24.21 -10.67 -16.24
CA ALA A 435 -23.54 -11.19 -17.42
C ALA A 435 -22.78 -10.14 -18.23
N THR A 436 -23.28 -8.90 -18.25
CA THR A 436 -22.64 -7.76 -18.94
C THR A 436 -21.39 -7.22 -18.23
N SER A 437 -21.27 -7.48 -16.94
CA SER A 437 -20.18 -6.97 -16.09
C SER A 437 -19.04 -7.98 -15.91
N VAL A 438 -19.18 -9.17 -16.45
CA VAL A 438 -18.22 -10.28 -16.35
C VAL A 438 -17.95 -10.91 -17.70
N LYS A 439 -16.75 -11.45 -17.85
CA LYS A 439 -16.42 -12.33 -19.00
C LYS A 439 -16.58 -13.78 -18.56
N ILE A 440 -17.49 -14.51 -19.21
CA ILE A 440 -17.78 -15.93 -18.94
C ILE A 440 -17.17 -16.75 -20.07
N GLU A 441 -16.16 -17.54 -19.73
CA GLU A 441 -15.51 -18.49 -20.65
C GLU A 441 -15.87 -19.92 -20.25
N LYS A 442 -16.67 -20.57 -21.07
CA LYS A 442 -16.99 -21.98 -20.93
C LYS A 442 -15.97 -22.82 -21.70
N ARG A 443 -15.42 -23.81 -21.04
CA ARG A 443 -14.46 -24.78 -21.58
C ARG A 443 -14.95 -26.19 -21.25
N ALA A 444 -14.34 -27.23 -21.83
CA ALA A 444 -14.77 -28.62 -21.63
C ALA A 444 -14.84 -29.06 -20.15
N TRP A 445 -13.90 -28.60 -19.30
CA TRP A 445 -13.72 -29.01 -17.91
C TRP A 445 -13.95 -27.93 -16.89
N GLN A 446 -14.22 -26.70 -17.34
CA GLN A 446 -14.39 -25.57 -16.40
C GLN A 446 -15.18 -24.43 -17.01
N VAL A 447 -15.89 -23.70 -16.16
CA VAL A 447 -16.45 -22.37 -16.47
C VAL A 447 -15.65 -21.35 -15.71
N SER A 448 -14.99 -20.44 -16.43
CA SER A 448 -14.19 -19.34 -15.84
C SER A 448 -14.97 -18.05 -15.93
N VAL A 449 -15.07 -17.32 -14.81
CA VAL A 449 -15.75 -16.04 -14.71
C VAL A 449 -14.75 -14.98 -14.24
N ARG A 450 -14.61 -13.91 -15.01
CA ARG A 450 -13.70 -12.81 -14.69
C ARG A 450 -14.45 -11.48 -14.71
N PRO A 451 -14.18 -10.55 -13.77
CA PRO A 451 -14.72 -9.21 -13.86
C PRO A 451 -14.18 -8.49 -15.11
N VAL A 452 -15.02 -7.72 -15.78
CA VAL A 452 -14.59 -6.83 -16.85
C VAL A 452 -13.91 -5.60 -16.23
N THR A 453 -12.78 -5.20 -16.78
CA THR A 453 -12.04 -4.03 -16.31
C THR A 453 -12.91 -2.77 -16.39
N GLY A 454 -12.94 -1.97 -15.31
CA GLY A 454 -13.72 -0.73 -15.25
C GLY A 454 -15.14 -0.88 -14.69
N THR A 455 -15.63 -2.09 -14.40
CA THR A 455 -16.98 -2.30 -13.82
C THR A 455 -17.04 -2.11 -12.30
N GLY A 456 -15.91 -1.92 -11.63
CA GLY A 456 -15.84 -1.83 -10.16
C GLY A 456 -16.11 -3.16 -9.42
N LEU A 457 -16.36 -4.26 -10.14
CA LEU A 457 -16.57 -5.58 -9.57
C LEU A 457 -15.23 -6.20 -9.14
N GLY A 458 -15.13 -6.57 -7.86
CA GLY A 458 -14.00 -7.35 -7.33
C GLY A 458 -14.24 -8.87 -7.45
N ALA A 459 -13.16 -9.65 -7.41
CA ALA A 459 -13.21 -11.12 -7.43
C ALA A 459 -14.14 -11.72 -6.33
N ALA A 460 -14.20 -11.09 -5.16
CA ALA A 460 -15.07 -11.51 -4.06
C ALA A 460 -16.57 -11.36 -4.40
N SER A 461 -16.96 -10.31 -5.13
CA SER A 461 -18.34 -10.12 -5.58
C SER A 461 -18.73 -11.14 -6.63
N VAL A 462 -17.83 -11.43 -7.57
CA VAL A 462 -18.02 -12.48 -8.58
C VAL A 462 -18.16 -13.85 -7.91
N LEU A 463 -17.31 -14.16 -6.92
CA LEU A 463 -17.39 -15.43 -6.18
C LEU A 463 -18.74 -15.60 -5.47
N ARG A 464 -19.21 -14.55 -4.80
CA ARG A 464 -20.52 -14.57 -4.11
C ARG A 464 -21.64 -14.82 -5.10
N TRP A 465 -21.68 -14.06 -6.18
CA TRP A 465 -22.68 -14.22 -7.22
C TRP A 465 -22.69 -15.62 -7.85
N VAL A 466 -21.53 -16.17 -8.22
CA VAL A 466 -21.43 -17.52 -8.77
C VAL A 466 -21.98 -18.57 -7.80
N ARG A 467 -21.67 -18.43 -6.50
CA ARG A 467 -22.21 -19.32 -5.46
C ARG A 467 -23.73 -19.19 -5.29
N GLU A 468 -24.26 -17.97 -5.38
CA GLU A 468 -25.70 -17.75 -5.34
C GLU A 468 -26.43 -18.36 -6.53
N VAL A 469 -25.87 -18.25 -7.74
CA VAL A 469 -26.43 -18.89 -8.94
C VAL A 469 -26.44 -20.40 -8.80
N LEU A 470 -25.34 -21.00 -8.34
CA LEU A 470 -25.24 -22.44 -8.09
C LEU A 470 -26.29 -22.92 -7.06
N ALA A 471 -26.42 -22.20 -5.94
CA ALA A 471 -27.35 -22.52 -4.88
C ALA A 471 -28.81 -22.44 -5.36
N ARG A 472 -29.18 -21.40 -6.11
CA ARG A 472 -30.53 -21.23 -6.68
C ARG A 472 -30.88 -22.31 -7.73
N ALA A 473 -29.89 -22.71 -8.49
CA ALA A 473 -30.08 -23.71 -9.57
C ALA A 473 -30.13 -25.16 -9.05
N GLY A 474 -29.80 -25.38 -7.77
CA GLY A 474 -29.72 -26.73 -7.20
C GLY A 474 -28.67 -27.60 -7.90
N VAL A 475 -27.68 -27.03 -8.54
CA VAL A 475 -26.61 -27.76 -9.23
C VAL A 475 -25.66 -28.32 -8.19
N ALA A 476 -25.72 -29.64 -8.01
CA ALA A 476 -24.80 -30.41 -7.17
C ALA A 476 -23.53 -30.78 -7.98
N ASP A 477 -22.53 -31.31 -7.32
CA ASP A 477 -21.33 -31.90 -7.91
C ASP A 477 -20.39 -30.91 -8.65
N LEU A 478 -20.54 -29.60 -8.39
CA LEU A 478 -19.62 -28.57 -8.84
C LEU A 478 -18.85 -27.91 -7.66
N LYS A 479 -17.61 -27.57 -7.91
CA LYS A 479 -16.71 -26.90 -6.97
C LYS A 479 -16.28 -25.56 -7.51
N VAL A 480 -16.35 -24.53 -6.66
CA VAL A 480 -15.90 -23.18 -7.00
C VAL A 480 -14.49 -22.95 -6.47
N VAL A 481 -13.58 -22.61 -7.37
CA VAL A 481 -12.18 -22.30 -7.08
C VAL A 481 -11.92 -20.84 -7.42
N GLN A 482 -11.46 -20.05 -6.45
CA GLN A 482 -11.09 -18.66 -6.66
C GLN A 482 -9.59 -18.55 -6.89
N SER A 483 -9.20 -17.85 -7.95
CA SER A 483 -7.83 -17.37 -8.17
C SER A 483 -7.74 -15.85 -7.97
N GLY A 484 -6.54 -15.29 -8.07
CA GLY A 484 -6.35 -13.83 -8.04
C GLY A 484 -7.04 -13.08 -9.20
N HIS A 485 -7.45 -13.78 -10.27
CA HIS A 485 -7.93 -13.18 -11.51
C HIS A 485 -9.26 -13.71 -12.01
N SER A 486 -9.71 -14.86 -11.52
CA SER A 486 -10.94 -15.52 -11.95
C SER A 486 -11.60 -16.31 -10.83
N VAL A 487 -12.87 -16.58 -11.03
CA VAL A 487 -13.61 -17.60 -10.30
C VAL A 487 -13.86 -18.73 -11.29
N ASP A 488 -13.29 -19.89 -11.01
CA ASP A 488 -13.40 -21.09 -11.86
C ASP A 488 -14.37 -22.08 -11.21
N VAL A 489 -15.27 -22.65 -11.99
CA VAL A 489 -16.15 -23.72 -11.55
C VAL A 489 -15.78 -25.00 -12.30
N VAL A 490 -15.55 -26.05 -11.55
CA VAL A 490 -15.10 -27.36 -12.03
C VAL A 490 -15.93 -28.47 -11.38
N ALA A 491 -15.85 -29.69 -11.87
CA ALA A 491 -16.47 -30.83 -11.22
C ALA A 491 -15.95 -31.02 -9.78
N ALA A 492 -16.80 -31.42 -8.84
CA ALA A 492 -16.45 -31.56 -7.42
C ALA A 492 -15.24 -32.47 -7.17
N THR A 493 -15.09 -33.51 -8.01
CA THR A 493 -13.96 -34.46 -7.95
C THR A 493 -12.63 -33.88 -8.43
N THR A 494 -12.64 -32.74 -9.10
CA THR A 494 -11.42 -32.09 -9.62
C THR A 494 -10.48 -31.69 -8.51
N SER A 495 -9.22 -32.08 -8.58
CA SER A 495 -8.19 -31.72 -7.59
C SER A 495 -6.80 -31.64 -8.23
N LYS A 496 -6.00 -30.65 -7.83
CA LYS A 496 -4.58 -30.59 -8.20
C LYS A 496 -3.76 -31.77 -7.62
N VAL A 497 -4.30 -32.45 -6.60
CA VAL A 497 -3.67 -33.64 -5.98
C VAL A 497 -3.54 -34.79 -6.99
N THR A 498 -4.42 -34.89 -7.99
CA THR A 498 -4.33 -35.86 -9.06
C THR A 498 -3.00 -35.85 -9.83
N VAL A 499 -2.35 -34.67 -9.87
CA VAL A 499 -1.01 -34.52 -10.48
C VAL A 499 0.05 -35.19 -9.62
N VAL A 500 -0.08 -35.07 -8.28
CA VAL A 500 0.84 -35.73 -7.32
C VAL A 500 0.70 -37.23 -7.45
N GLU A 501 -0.52 -37.75 -7.41
CA GLU A 501 -0.82 -39.19 -7.55
C GLU A 501 -0.28 -39.76 -8.87
N ARG A 502 -0.39 -39.00 -9.96
CA ARG A 502 0.17 -39.41 -11.26
C ARG A 502 1.69 -39.47 -11.22
N LEU A 503 2.34 -38.48 -10.59
CA LEU A 503 3.79 -38.43 -10.48
C LEU A 503 4.33 -39.58 -9.62
N GLU A 504 3.68 -39.87 -8.50
CA GLU A 504 4.03 -41.00 -7.62
C GLU A 504 3.96 -42.34 -8.38
N ASN A 505 2.93 -42.54 -9.19
CA ASN A 505 2.77 -43.72 -10.03
C ASN A 505 3.84 -43.80 -11.14
N CYS A 506 4.47 -42.71 -11.52
CA CYS A 506 5.60 -42.68 -12.44
C CYS A 506 6.98 -42.90 -11.76
N GLY A 507 6.99 -43.17 -10.46
CA GLY A 507 8.22 -43.45 -9.69
C GLY A 507 8.84 -42.23 -9.03
N GLY A 508 8.12 -41.10 -8.98
CA GLY A 508 8.50 -39.92 -8.20
C GLY A 508 8.29 -40.16 -6.71
N LYS A 509 9.34 -40.52 -5.97
CA LYS A 509 9.31 -40.61 -4.52
C LYS A 509 10.08 -39.46 -3.89
#